data_669323e2609274234f3336e17ab2336b
#
_entry.id   669323e2609274234f3336e17ab2336b
#
_cell.length_a   1.000
_cell.length_b   1.000
_cell.length_c   1.000
_cell.angle_alpha   90.00
_cell.angle_beta   90.00
_cell.angle_gamma   90.00
#
_symmetry.space_group_name_H-M   'P 1'
#
loop_
_entity.id
_entity.type
_entity.pdbx_description
1 polymer ?
#
loop_
_entity_poly.entity_id
_entity_poly.type
_entity_poly.pdbx_seq_one_letter_code
_entity_poly.pdbx_strand_id
1 'polypeptide(L)'
;DKEEVYKCKKNTNYINCFAKRFAAKEAFSKALGTGISNGINFNEITILNEKNGKPFIKLINSTKKIVEKKLKKKNYKIYLSLADEKDYAVAFVTILI
;
A
#
# COMPACT_ATOMS: atom_id res chain seq x y z
N ASP A 1 10.21 -1.18 2.07
CA ASP A 1 10.16 -2.53 2.66
C ASP A 1 10.97 -3.50 1.82
N LYS A 2 11.67 -4.44 2.48
CA LYS A 2 12.61 -5.34 1.82
C LYS A 2 11.96 -6.25 0.78
N GLU A 3 10.75 -6.76 1.04
CA GLU A 3 10.02 -7.59 0.09
C GLU A 3 9.66 -6.81 -1.17
N GLU A 4 9.23 -5.58 -1.02
CA GLU A 4 8.87 -4.72 -2.14
C GLU A 4 10.09 -4.39 -2.98
N VAL A 5 11.21 -4.05 -2.33
CA VAL A 5 12.46 -3.76 -3.03
C VAL A 5 12.91 -4.98 -3.83
N TYR A 6 12.86 -6.16 -3.22
CA TYR A 6 13.27 -7.40 -3.89
C TYR A 6 12.39 -7.68 -5.12
N LYS A 7 11.06 -7.56 -4.97
CA LYS A 7 10.13 -7.78 -6.09
C LYS A 7 10.32 -6.77 -7.21
N CYS A 8 10.49 -5.51 -6.86
CA CYS A 8 10.65 -4.46 -7.87
C CYS A 8 11.98 -4.60 -8.62
N LYS A 9 13.05 -4.99 -7.93
CA LYS A 9 14.35 -5.20 -8.58
C LYS A 9 14.34 -6.35 -9.57
N LYS A 10 13.47 -7.34 -9.38
CA LYS A 10 13.31 -8.45 -10.32
C LYS A 10 12.47 -8.09 -11.54
N ASN A 11 11.76 -7.00 -11.50
CA ASN A 11 10.90 -6.56 -12.58
C ASN A 11 11.72 -5.84 -13.64
N THR A 12 11.46 -6.11 -14.93
CA THR A 12 12.14 -5.43 -16.02
C THR A 12 11.88 -3.93 -16.04
N ASN A 13 10.76 -3.51 -15.46
CA ASN A 13 10.43 -2.09 -15.34
C ASN A 13 10.32 -1.72 -13.85
N TYR A 14 11.46 -1.76 -13.17
CA TYR A 14 11.50 -1.56 -11.72
C TYR A 14 11.08 -0.16 -11.28
N ILE A 15 11.35 0.86 -12.10
CA ILE A 15 10.95 2.24 -11.78
C ILE A 15 9.44 2.34 -11.66
N ASN A 16 8.71 1.75 -12.62
CA ASN A 16 7.26 1.75 -12.58
C ASN A 16 6.72 0.91 -11.43
N CYS A 17 7.40 -0.18 -11.11
CA CYS A 17 7.06 -1.02 -9.96
C CYS A 17 7.11 -0.22 -8.65
N PHE A 18 8.17 0.55 -8.44
CA PHE A 18 8.29 1.39 -7.24
C PHE A 18 7.24 2.51 -7.24
N ALA A 19 7.01 3.12 -8.40
CA ALA A 19 6.03 4.21 -8.52
C ALA A 19 4.61 3.74 -8.14
N LYS A 20 4.22 2.56 -8.61
CA LYS A 20 2.91 1.99 -8.26
C LYS A 20 2.79 1.73 -6.77
N ARG A 21 3.84 1.20 -6.15
CA ARG A 21 3.82 0.93 -4.73
C ARG A 21 3.77 2.20 -3.90
N PHE A 22 4.52 3.19 -4.28
CA PHE A 22 4.48 4.49 -3.63
C PHE A 22 3.08 5.11 -3.73
N ALA A 23 2.48 5.08 -4.92
CA ALA A 23 1.13 5.60 -5.13
C ALA A 23 0.11 4.87 -4.25
N ALA A 24 0.25 3.55 -4.11
CA ALA A 24 -0.65 2.75 -3.26
C ALA A 24 -0.53 3.15 -1.79
N LYS A 25 0.69 3.33 -1.30
CA LYS A 25 0.92 3.73 0.10
C LYS A 25 0.35 5.12 0.37
N GLU A 26 0.52 6.04 -0.56
CA GLU A 26 -0.02 7.38 -0.44
C GLU A 26 -1.55 7.38 -0.48
N ALA A 27 -2.12 6.61 -1.41
CA ALA A 27 -3.58 6.47 -1.50
C ALA A 27 -4.17 5.86 -0.23
N PHE A 28 -3.50 4.86 0.36
CA PHE A 28 -3.93 4.27 1.62
C PHE A 28 -3.92 5.31 2.75
N SER A 29 -2.85 6.08 2.87
CA SER A 29 -2.74 7.12 3.89
C SER A 29 -3.83 8.16 3.76
N LYS A 30 -4.17 8.55 2.55
CA LYS A 30 -5.26 9.49 2.29
C LYS A 30 -6.62 8.89 2.64
N ALA A 31 -6.86 7.64 2.26
CA ALA A 31 -8.11 6.95 2.58
C ALA A 31 -8.31 6.82 4.09
N LEU A 32 -7.22 6.64 4.83
CA LEU A 32 -7.26 6.58 6.28
C LEU A 32 -7.51 7.96 6.91
N GLY A 33 -7.20 9.03 6.19
CA GLY A 33 -7.38 10.40 6.65
C GLY A 33 -6.20 10.98 7.41
N THR A 34 -5.08 10.29 7.45
CA THR A 34 -3.88 10.75 8.18
C THR A 34 -2.83 11.38 7.29
N GLY A 35 -2.83 11.06 5.98
CA GLY A 35 -1.69 11.36 5.14
C GLY A 35 -0.46 10.62 5.62
N ILE A 36 0.71 11.22 5.48
CA ILE A 36 1.99 10.60 5.88
C ILE A 36 2.30 10.85 7.36
N SER A 37 1.47 11.64 8.05
CA SER A 37 1.71 12.04 9.44
C SER A 37 1.11 11.04 10.43
N ASN A 38 1.23 11.36 11.74
CA ASN A 38 0.60 10.63 12.84
C ASN A 38 1.11 9.19 13.03
N GLY A 39 2.40 8.98 12.75
CA GLY A 39 3.05 7.70 13.03
C GLY A 39 2.89 6.64 11.96
N ILE A 40 2.22 6.95 10.87
CA ILE A 40 2.14 6.05 9.72
C ILE A 40 3.50 6.00 9.03
N ASN A 41 4.04 4.79 8.91
CA ASN A 41 5.35 4.59 8.30
C ASN A 41 5.19 3.80 6.99
N PHE A 42 5.64 4.39 5.89
CA PHE A 42 5.53 3.76 4.57
C PHE A 42 6.22 2.40 4.52
N ASN A 43 7.29 2.20 5.27
CA ASN A 43 7.97 0.90 5.33
C ASN A 43 7.12 -0.18 5.99
N GLU A 44 6.08 0.21 6.71
CA GLU A 44 5.17 -0.72 7.39
C GLU A 44 3.85 -0.89 6.64
N ILE A 45 3.72 -0.27 5.47
CA ILE A 45 2.62 -0.49 4.54
C ILE A 45 3.22 -1.25 3.36
N THR A 46 3.01 -2.56 3.32
CA THR A 46 3.64 -3.40 2.31
C THR A 46 2.66 -3.73 1.20
N ILE A 47 3.06 -3.51 -0.05
CA ILE A 47 2.25 -3.83 -1.22
C ILE A 47 2.78 -5.12 -1.81
N LEU A 48 1.95 -6.15 -1.75
CA LEU A 48 2.30 -7.49 -2.23
C LEU A 48 1.30 -7.93 -3.31
N ASN A 49 1.60 -9.06 -3.95
CA ASN A 49 0.72 -9.64 -4.96
C ASN A 49 0.33 -11.05 -4.55
N GLU A 50 -0.94 -11.40 -4.74
CA GLU A 50 -1.39 -12.77 -4.61
C GLU A 50 -0.85 -13.60 -5.77
N LYS A 51 -1.01 -14.93 -5.70
CA LYS A 51 -0.52 -15.83 -6.75
C LYS A 51 -1.10 -15.50 -8.12
N ASN A 52 -2.35 -15.03 -8.16
CA ASN A 52 -2.99 -14.64 -9.41
C ASN A 52 -2.61 -13.24 -9.91
N GLY A 53 -1.67 -12.57 -9.21
CA GLY A 53 -1.20 -11.25 -9.58
C GLY A 53 -1.95 -10.08 -8.95
N LYS A 54 -3.04 -10.36 -8.25
CA LYS A 54 -3.85 -9.29 -7.64
C LYS A 54 -3.07 -8.60 -6.51
N PRO A 55 -2.93 -7.26 -6.52
CA PRO A 55 -2.22 -6.56 -5.45
C PRO A 55 -3.05 -6.47 -4.18
N PHE A 56 -2.36 -6.46 -3.05
CA PHE A 56 -3.01 -6.23 -1.76
C PHE A 56 -2.07 -5.50 -0.81
N ILE A 57 -2.66 -4.89 0.22
CA ILE A 57 -1.92 -4.14 1.25
C ILE A 57 -1.82 -4.99 2.50
N LYS A 58 -0.59 -5.13 3.02
CA LYS A 58 -0.32 -5.77 4.31
C LYS A 58 0.27 -4.72 5.24
N LEU A 59 -0.35 -4.56 6.40
CA LEU A 59 0.14 -3.65 7.43
C LEU A 59 0.93 -4.43 8.47
N ILE A 60 2.03 -3.86 8.93
CA ILE A 60 2.90 -4.51 9.91
C ILE A 60 3.25 -3.53 11.04
N ASN A 61 3.64 -4.10 12.18
CA ASN A 61 4.23 -3.39 13.32
C ASN A 61 3.36 -2.24 13.85
N SER A 62 3.96 -1.11 14.17
CA SER A 62 3.26 0.01 14.79
C SER A 62 2.20 0.63 13.89
N THR A 63 2.42 0.65 12.59
CA THR A 63 1.43 1.18 11.64
C THR A 63 0.14 0.36 11.68
N LYS A 64 0.25 -0.98 11.78
CA LYS A 64 -0.92 -1.83 11.92
C LYS A 64 -1.73 -1.47 13.17
N LYS A 65 -1.05 -1.27 14.29
CA LYS A 65 -1.71 -0.91 15.56
C LYS A 65 -2.39 0.47 15.48
N ILE A 66 -1.72 1.42 14.84
CA ILE A 66 -2.27 2.77 14.66
C ILE A 66 -3.54 2.73 13.82
N VAL A 67 -3.53 1.95 12.74
CA VAL A 67 -4.69 1.81 11.86
C VAL A 67 -5.86 1.16 12.60
N GLU A 68 -5.61 0.08 13.35
CA GLU A 68 -6.63 -0.58 14.14
C GLU A 68 -7.27 0.38 15.14
N LYS A 69 -6.45 1.19 15.82
CA LYS A 69 -6.92 2.19 16.77
C LYS A 69 -7.73 3.28 16.09
N LYS A 70 -7.27 3.77 14.95
CA LYS A 70 -7.95 4.82 14.20
C LYS A 70 -9.33 4.37 13.72
N LEU A 71 -9.43 3.16 13.20
CA LEU A 71 -10.69 2.59 12.71
C LEU A 71 -11.55 2.04 13.84
N LYS A 72 -11.01 1.92 15.04
CA LYS A 72 -11.67 1.35 16.22
C LYS A 72 -12.18 -0.07 15.96
N LYS A 73 -11.53 -0.78 15.03
CA LYS A 73 -11.89 -2.14 14.65
C LYS A 73 -10.64 -2.92 14.28
N LYS A 74 -10.66 -4.22 14.55
CA LYS A 74 -9.63 -5.15 14.07
C LYS A 74 -10.06 -5.86 12.79
N ASN A 75 -11.37 -5.83 12.48
CA ASN A 75 -11.91 -6.45 11.27
C ASN A 75 -12.25 -5.36 10.26
N TYR A 76 -11.38 -5.17 9.30
CA TYR A 76 -11.60 -4.24 8.20
C TYR A 76 -10.99 -4.85 6.95
N LYS A 77 -11.45 -4.38 5.80
CA LYS A 77 -10.92 -4.83 4.51
C LYS A 77 -10.33 -3.66 3.76
N ILE A 78 -9.19 -3.89 3.13
CA ILE A 78 -8.54 -2.89 2.30
C ILE A 78 -8.55 -3.42 0.86
N TYR A 79 -9.17 -2.67 -0.03
CA TYR A 79 -9.19 -2.97 -1.45
C TYR A 79 -8.22 -2.06 -2.17
N LEU A 80 -7.41 -2.64 -3.04
CA LEU A 80 -6.38 -1.92 -3.78
C LEU A 80 -6.50 -2.23 -5.26
N SER A 81 -6.46 -1.19 -6.08
CA SER A 81 -6.38 -1.31 -7.53
C SER A 81 -5.21 -0.46 -8.00
N LEU A 82 -4.36 -1.03 -8.84
CA LEU A 82 -3.20 -0.35 -9.42
C LEU A 82 -3.31 -0.34 -10.93
N ALA A 83 -2.93 0.77 -11.55
CA ALA A 83 -2.90 0.90 -12.99
C ALA A 83 -1.66 1.67 -13.43
N ASP A 84 -1.11 1.28 -14.58
CA ASP A 84 -0.01 1.97 -15.22
C ASP A 84 -0.53 2.80 -16.36
N GLU A 85 -0.12 4.06 -16.39
CA GLU A 85 -0.24 4.89 -17.57
C GLU A 85 1.18 5.17 -18.09
N LYS A 86 1.27 5.70 -19.31
CA LYS A 86 2.56 5.87 -19.96
C LYS A 86 3.59 6.63 -19.10
N ASP A 87 3.14 7.68 -18.43
CA ASP A 87 4.03 8.58 -17.71
C ASP A 87 3.77 8.62 -16.20
N TYR A 88 2.81 7.83 -15.69
CA TYR A 88 2.47 7.87 -14.26
C TYR A 88 1.80 6.57 -13.83
N ALA A 89 1.79 6.37 -12.52
CA ALA A 89 1.09 5.25 -11.88
C ALA A 89 -0.11 5.78 -11.11
N VAL A 90 -1.20 5.01 -11.11
CA VAL A 90 -2.44 5.36 -10.43
C VAL A 90 -2.80 4.25 -9.45
N ALA A 91 -3.20 4.64 -8.22
CA ALA A 91 -3.65 3.70 -7.21
C ALA A 91 -4.98 4.17 -6.63
N PHE A 92 -5.89 3.22 -6.45
CA PHE A 92 -7.16 3.45 -5.75
C PHE A 92 -7.21 2.55 -4.54
N VAL A 93 -7.56 3.11 -3.38
CA VAL A 93 -7.68 2.38 -2.13
C VAL A 93 -9.05 2.64 -1.53
N THR A 94 -9.73 1.57 -1.14
CA THR A 94 -10.99 1.63 -0.40
C THR A 94 -10.85 0.84 0.88
N ILE A 95 -11.21 1.45 2.00
CA ILE A 95 -11.20 0.79 3.30
C ILE A 95 -12.65 0.56 3.71
N LEU A 96 -13.00 -0.71 3.91
CA LEU A 96 -14.33 -1.12 4.30
C LEU A 96 -14.31 -1.60 5.75
N ILE A 97 -15.12 -0.97 6.58
CA ILE A 97 -15.19 -1.30 8.02
C ILE A 97 -16.54 -1.87 8.41
#